data_f5eb4d98491bcd7d34d32e72e18739be
#
_entry.id   f5eb4d98491bcd7d34d32e72e18739be
#
_cell.length_a   1.000
_cell.length_b   1.000
_cell.length_c   1.000
_cell.angle_alpha   90.00
_cell.angle_beta   90.00
_cell.angle_gamma   90.00
#
_symmetry.space_group_name_H-M   'P 1'
#
loop_
_entity.id
_entity.type
_entity.pdbx_description
1 polymer ?
#
loop_
_entity_poly.entity_id
_entity_poly.type
_entity_poly.pdbx_seq_one_letter_code
_entity_poly.pdbx_strand_id
1 'polypeptide(L)'
;MTTVSIIYFSGSGHTAKLAEAVHKGAAAVAGVKTHLIAINGDDIQKGRYHNDDVFARLDASDAIIFGSPTYMGGPAAQFKAFADATGGRWFASAWRDKIAGGFSVSMGPSGDKLSTLHYFFTLAMQHGMIWVGQSELPTPATGVNRLSSYSGVMAQAGQEPPEVAPNEADKLTGELFGKRVAEYTAKAKR
;
A
#
# COMPACT_ATOMS: atom_id res chain seq x y z
N MET A 1 18.02 -3.45 12.05
CA MET A 1 17.34 -2.30 11.42
C MET A 1 16.00 -2.80 10.92
N THR A 2 14.92 -2.06 11.14
CA THR A 2 13.58 -2.41 10.65
C THR A 2 13.43 -1.96 9.20
N THR A 3 12.87 -2.80 8.33
CA THR A 3 12.70 -2.50 6.90
C THR A 3 11.22 -2.53 6.52
N VAL A 4 10.72 -1.46 5.91
CA VAL A 4 9.34 -1.33 5.41
C VAL A 4 9.36 -1.11 3.91
N SER A 5 8.71 -1.99 3.16
CA SER A 5 8.53 -1.84 1.71
C SER A 5 7.12 -1.41 1.37
N ILE A 6 6.99 -0.42 0.49
CA ILE A 6 5.74 0.03 -0.10
C ILE A 6 5.74 -0.43 -1.56
N ILE A 7 4.91 -1.42 -1.89
CA ILE A 7 4.75 -1.92 -3.25
C ILE A 7 3.42 -1.46 -3.82
N TYR A 8 3.44 -0.85 -5.00
CA TYR A 8 2.22 -0.28 -5.57
C TYR A 8 2.22 -0.33 -7.11
N PHE A 9 1.02 -0.31 -7.67
CA PHE A 9 0.77 0.02 -9.07
C PHE A 9 0.12 1.41 -9.19
N SER A 10 0.45 2.16 -10.24
CA SER A 10 -0.19 3.41 -10.57
C SER A 10 -0.36 3.55 -12.08
N GLY A 11 -1.61 3.67 -12.55
CA GLY A 11 -1.90 3.81 -13.98
C GLY A 11 -1.73 5.25 -14.49
N SER A 12 -2.17 6.23 -13.71
CA SER A 12 -2.20 7.66 -14.08
C SER A 12 -1.43 8.58 -13.13
N GLY A 13 -0.57 8.03 -12.26
CA GLY A 13 0.26 8.81 -11.34
C GLY A 13 -0.35 9.04 -9.95
N HIS A 14 -1.67 9.05 -9.79
CA HIS A 14 -2.32 9.41 -8.52
C HIS A 14 -1.98 8.46 -7.36
N THR A 15 -1.97 7.15 -7.64
CA THR A 15 -1.58 6.16 -6.62
C THR A 15 -0.10 6.28 -6.26
N ALA A 16 0.76 6.69 -7.22
CA ALA A 16 2.16 6.99 -6.96
C ALA A 16 2.31 8.14 -5.95
N LYS A 17 1.54 9.23 -6.12
CA LYS A 17 1.56 10.36 -5.18
C LYS A 17 1.13 9.98 -3.76
N LEU A 18 0.14 9.10 -3.63
CA LEU A 18 -0.23 8.57 -2.31
C LEU A 18 0.85 7.64 -1.76
N ALA A 19 1.47 6.80 -2.60
CA ALA A 19 2.58 5.93 -2.21
C ALA A 19 3.81 6.72 -1.73
N GLU A 20 4.14 7.85 -2.39
CA GLU A 20 5.18 8.78 -1.96
C GLU A 20 4.89 9.34 -0.55
N ALA A 21 3.63 9.70 -0.28
CA ALA A 21 3.21 10.19 1.04
C ALA A 21 3.31 9.10 2.13
N VAL A 22 2.85 7.89 1.85
CA VAL A 22 3.00 6.73 2.75
C VAL A 22 4.48 6.44 3.02
N HIS A 23 5.31 6.46 1.98
CA HIS A 23 6.75 6.28 2.10
C HIS A 23 7.40 7.37 2.96
N LYS A 24 7.05 8.64 2.74
CA LYS A 24 7.54 9.77 3.54
C LYS A 24 7.26 9.57 5.04
N GLY A 25 6.04 9.16 5.37
CA GLY A 25 5.67 8.87 6.76
C GLY A 25 6.46 7.72 7.38
N ALA A 26 6.61 6.62 6.64
CA ALA A 26 7.40 5.48 7.11
C ALA A 26 8.89 5.83 7.28
N ALA A 27 9.47 6.59 6.34
CA ALA A 27 10.86 7.01 6.38
C ALA A 27 11.17 8.01 7.52
N ALA A 28 10.18 8.72 8.04
CA ALA A 28 10.33 9.64 9.16
C ALA A 28 10.55 8.92 10.51
N VAL A 29 10.36 7.61 10.58
CA VAL A 29 10.54 6.83 11.81
C VAL A 29 12.02 6.46 12.00
N ALA A 30 12.62 6.88 13.08
CA ALA A 30 14.03 6.63 13.35
C ALA A 30 14.35 5.12 13.39
N GLY A 31 15.44 4.72 12.73
CA GLY A 31 15.90 3.33 12.68
C GLY A 31 15.12 2.45 11.68
N VAL A 32 14.25 3.04 10.86
CA VAL A 32 13.51 2.35 9.80
C VAL A 32 14.15 2.64 8.44
N LYS A 33 14.46 1.59 7.69
CA LYS A 33 14.82 1.65 6.27
C LYS A 33 13.55 1.43 5.45
N THR A 34 13.39 2.18 4.37
CA THR A 34 12.20 2.09 3.52
C THR A 34 12.55 1.81 2.07
N HIS A 35 11.65 1.13 1.38
CA HIS A 35 11.69 0.94 -0.07
C HIS A 35 10.36 1.38 -0.67
N LEU A 36 10.41 2.23 -1.69
CA LEU A 36 9.27 2.58 -2.52
C LEU A 36 9.41 1.84 -3.86
N ILE A 37 8.48 0.94 -4.17
CA ILE A 37 8.60 -0.03 -5.26
C ILE A 37 7.36 0.08 -6.15
N ALA A 38 7.53 0.54 -7.37
CA ALA A 38 6.49 0.53 -8.38
C ALA A 38 6.43 -0.84 -9.08
N ILE A 39 5.22 -1.36 -9.27
CA ILE A 39 4.98 -2.48 -10.18
C ILE A 39 5.04 -1.92 -11.59
N ASN A 40 6.04 -2.34 -12.37
CA ASN A 40 6.18 -1.93 -13.75
C ASN A 40 5.38 -2.87 -14.67
N GLY A 41 4.67 -2.31 -15.63
CA GLY A 41 3.96 -3.09 -16.65
C GLY A 41 4.89 -3.94 -17.51
N ASP A 42 6.14 -3.50 -17.73
CA ASP A 42 7.14 -4.23 -18.51
C ASP A 42 7.60 -5.54 -17.82
N ASP A 43 7.43 -5.63 -16.51
CA ASP A 43 7.70 -6.85 -15.74
C ASP A 43 6.57 -7.89 -15.88
N ILE A 44 5.47 -7.56 -16.60
CA ILE A 44 4.31 -8.44 -16.78
C ILE A 44 4.33 -9.03 -18.19
N GLN A 45 4.69 -10.31 -18.28
CA GLN A 45 4.76 -11.04 -19.53
C GLN A 45 3.69 -12.12 -19.59
N LYS A 46 2.82 -12.09 -20.59
CA LYS A 46 1.69 -13.03 -20.75
C LYS A 46 0.83 -13.14 -19.46
N GLY A 47 0.60 -12.02 -18.78
CA GLY A 47 -0.19 -11.96 -17.55
C GLY A 47 0.54 -12.42 -16.28
N ARG A 48 1.82 -12.72 -16.34
CA ARG A 48 2.65 -13.10 -15.19
C ARG A 48 3.67 -12.02 -14.87
N TYR A 49 3.78 -11.68 -13.60
CA TYR A 49 4.78 -10.73 -13.11
C TYR A 49 6.10 -11.45 -12.85
N HIS A 50 7.19 -10.86 -13.33
CA HIS A 50 8.56 -11.37 -13.20
C HIS A 50 9.50 -10.23 -12.79
N ASN A 51 9.96 -10.22 -11.54
CA ASN A 51 11.03 -9.32 -11.08
C ASN A 51 11.62 -9.85 -9.77
N ASP A 52 12.68 -10.61 -9.88
CA ASP A 52 13.31 -11.26 -8.71
C ASP A 52 13.92 -10.24 -7.73
N ASP A 53 14.42 -9.10 -8.21
CA ASP A 53 14.96 -8.04 -7.34
C ASP A 53 13.88 -7.41 -6.46
N VAL A 54 12.68 -7.20 -7.01
CA VAL A 54 11.52 -6.74 -6.24
C VAL A 54 11.18 -7.75 -5.16
N PHE A 55 11.07 -9.01 -5.53
CA PHE A 55 10.76 -10.06 -4.57
C PHE A 55 11.82 -10.22 -3.50
N ALA A 56 13.10 -10.15 -3.83
CA ALA A 56 14.18 -10.21 -2.84
C ALA A 56 14.10 -9.08 -1.81
N ARG A 57 13.72 -7.86 -2.23
CA ARG A 57 13.49 -6.73 -1.32
C ARG A 57 12.28 -6.96 -0.42
N LEU A 58 11.18 -7.50 -0.95
CA LEU A 58 9.99 -7.81 -0.16
C LEU A 58 10.24 -8.94 0.83
N ASP A 59 10.97 -9.97 0.41
CA ASP A 59 11.35 -11.10 1.27
C ASP A 59 12.24 -10.66 2.45
N ALA A 60 13.12 -9.67 2.22
CA ALA A 60 13.98 -9.09 3.24
C ALA A 60 13.29 -8.04 4.14
N SER A 61 12.06 -7.65 3.85
CA SER A 61 11.32 -6.63 4.62
C SER A 61 10.61 -7.21 5.82
N ASP A 62 10.48 -6.40 6.88
CA ASP A 62 9.68 -6.72 8.08
C ASP A 62 8.21 -6.32 7.91
N ALA A 63 7.93 -5.36 7.03
CA ALA A 63 6.59 -4.95 6.68
C ALA A 63 6.44 -4.70 5.18
N ILE A 64 5.25 -4.97 4.64
CA ILE A 64 4.88 -4.71 3.24
C ILE A 64 3.55 -3.94 3.22
N ILE A 65 3.56 -2.75 2.64
CA ILE A 65 2.35 -1.95 2.42
C ILE A 65 1.96 -2.05 0.95
N PHE A 66 0.71 -2.48 0.69
CA PHE A 66 0.18 -2.69 -0.65
C PHE A 66 -0.58 -1.47 -1.15
N GLY A 67 -0.37 -1.09 -2.41
CA GLY A 67 -1.03 0.03 -3.05
C GLY A 67 -1.52 -0.27 -4.46
N SER A 68 -2.75 0.09 -4.77
CA SER A 68 -3.31 0.01 -6.13
C SER A 68 -4.45 1.01 -6.30
N PRO A 69 -4.67 1.54 -7.52
CA PRO A 69 -5.96 2.15 -7.79
C PRO A 69 -7.07 1.09 -7.73
N THR A 70 -8.30 1.54 -7.43
CA THR A 70 -9.49 0.70 -7.60
C THR A 70 -10.01 0.86 -9.02
N TYR A 71 -9.93 -0.20 -9.81
CA TYR A 71 -10.50 -0.29 -11.15
C TYR A 71 -11.59 -1.38 -11.19
N MET A 72 -12.79 -1.01 -11.65
CA MET A 72 -13.94 -1.93 -11.71
C MET A 72 -14.17 -2.72 -10.41
N GLY A 73 -14.09 -2.01 -9.27
CA GLY A 73 -14.38 -2.57 -7.95
C GLY A 73 -13.28 -3.45 -7.33
N GLY A 74 -12.05 -3.44 -7.86
CA GLY A 74 -10.93 -4.23 -7.34
C GLY A 74 -9.57 -3.60 -7.62
N PRO A 75 -8.48 -4.23 -7.20
CA PRO A 75 -7.13 -3.77 -7.54
C PRO A 75 -6.90 -3.87 -9.05
N ALA A 76 -6.04 -3.01 -9.57
CA ALA A 76 -5.64 -3.03 -10.98
C ALA A 76 -5.09 -4.41 -11.39
N ALA A 77 -5.27 -4.78 -12.65
CA ALA A 77 -4.80 -6.06 -13.20
C ALA A 77 -3.30 -6.28 -12.99
N GLN A 78 -2.49 -5.20 -13.08
CA GLN A 78 -1.05 -5.25 -12.85
C GLN A 78 -0.71 -5.61 -11.40
N PHE A 79 -1.45 -5.06 -10.42
CA PHE A 79 -1.31 -5.46 -9.03
C PHE A 79 -1.73 -6.93 -8.83
N LYS A 80 -2.79 -7.36 -9.50
CA LYS A 80 -3.23 -8.76 -9.43
C LYS A 80 -2.19 -9.71 -10.02
N ALA A 81 -1.54 -9.35 -11.13
CA ALA A 81 -0.44 -10.14 -11.70
C ALA A 81 0.73 -10.30 -10.72
N PHE A 82 1.11 -9.21 -10.02
CA PHE A 82 2.08 -9.26 -8.93
C PHE A 82 1.61 -10.19 -7.80
N ALA A 83 0.38 -10.02 -7.32
CA ALA A 83 -0.16 -10.83 -6.23
C ALA A 83 -0.17 -12.33 -6.57
N ASP A 84 -0.55 -12.71 -7.79
CA ASP A 84 -0.52 -14.11 -8.23
C ASP A 84 0.90 -14.69 -8.28
N ALA A 85 1.89 -13.85 -8.58
CA ALA A 85 3.29 -14.27 -8.61
C ALA A 85 3.89 -14.52 -7.20
N THR A 86 3.17 -14.14 -6.13
CA THR A 86 3.59 -14.43 -4.75
C THR A 86 3.32 -15.89 -4.31
N GLY A 87 2.68 -16.71 -5.15
CA GLY A 87 2.26 -18.07 -4.79
C GLY A 87 3.38 -18.97 -4.24
N GLY A 88 4.60 -18.89 -4.79
CA GLY A 88 5.75 -19.64 -4.25
C GLY A 88 6.14 -19.19 -2.82
N ARG A 89 6.00 -17.90 -2.51
CA ARG A 89 6.26 -17.32 -1.19
C ARG A 89 5.18 -17.72 -0.19
N TRP A 90 3.93 -17.78 -0.64
CA TRP A 90 2.83 -18.32 0.14
C TRP A 90 3.10 -19.77 0.53
N PHE A 91 3.46 -20.62 -0.41
CA PHE A 91 3.75 -22.04 -0.16
C PHE A 91 4.93 -22.23 0.82
N ALA A 92 5.95 -21.38 0.73
CA ALA A 92 7.12 -21.39 1.61
C ALA A 92 6.89 -20.67 2.96
N SER A 93 5.70 -20.07 3.19
CA SER A 93 5.41 -19.21 4.35
C SER A 93 6.42 -18.07 4.54
N ALA A 94 7.00 -17.54 3.44
CA ALA A 94 8.12 -16.60 3.48
C ALA A 94 7.75 -15.22 4.06
N TRP A 95 6.46 -14.85 4.05
CA TRP A 95 5.98 -13.57 4.59
C TRP A 95 5.20 -13.71 5.91
N ARG A 96 5.24 -14.90 6.50
CA ARG A 96 4.58 -15.15 7.79
C ARG A 96 5.07 -14.17 8.84
N ASP A 97 4.12 -13.64 9.62
CA ASP A 97 4.32 -12.69 10.73
C ASP A 97 4.87 -11.32 10.33
N LYS A 98 5.08 -11.03 9.03
CA LYS A 98 5.38 -9.67 8.58
C LYS A 98 4.17 -8.77 8.79
N ILE A 99 4.42 -7.49 9.06
CA ILE A 99 3.35 -6.50 9.14
C ILE A 99 2.86 -6.14 7.73
N ALA A 100 1.55 -6.00 7.57
CA ALA A 100 0.92 -5.58 6.32
C ALA A 100 -0.01 -4.39 6.53
N GLY A 101 -0.23 -3.62 5.48
CA GLY A 101 -1.22 -2.57 5.41
C GLY A 101 -1.53 -2.24 3.96
N GLY A 102 -2.45 -1.30 3.71
CA GLY A 102 -2.80 -0.98 2.32
C GLY A 102 -3.43 0.38 2.12
N PHE A 103 -3.37 0.84 0.86
CA PHE A 103 -3.99 2.08 0.42
C PHE A 103 -4.51 1.98 -1.00
N SER A 104 -5.57 2.74 -1.31
CA SER A 104 -6.17 2.78 -2.64
C SER A 104 -6.64 4.18 -3.03
N VAL A 105 -6.67 4.41 -4.34
CA VAL A 105 -7.16 5.65 -4.97
C VAL A 105 -8.25 5.30 -5.97
N SER A 106 -9.31 6.09 -6.03
CA SER A 106 -10.33 6.03 -7.09
C SER A 106 -10.93 7.40 -7.35
N MET A 107 -11.67 7.53 -8.45
CA MET A 107 -12.32 8.79 -8.85
C MET A 107 -13.41 9.20 -7.86
N GLY A 108 -14.30 8.29 -7.49
CA GLY A 108 -15.40 8.58 -6.56
C GLY A 108 -14.94 8.59 -5.09
N PRO A 109 -15.64 9.35 -4.22
CA PRO A 109 -15.33 9.36 -2.78
C PRO A 109 -15.39 7.98 -2.14
N SER A 110 -16.43 7.19 -2.42
CA SER A 110 -16.52 5.76 -2.06
C SER A 110 -15.71 4.92 -3.03
N GLY A 111 -16.12 4.92 -4.32
CA GLY A 111 -15.44 4.31 -5.46
C GLY A 111 -15.07 2.84 -5.24
N ASP A 112 -15.81 2.14 -4.38
CA ASP A 112 -15.59 0.74 -4.00
C ASP A 112 -14.16 0.43 -3.55
N LYS A 113 -13.43 1.45 -3.07
CA LYS A 113 -12.06 1.28 -2.56
C LYS A 113 -11.96 0.26 -1.43
N LEU A 114 -13.04 0.09 -0.66
CA LEU A 114 -13.08 -0.91 0.40
C LEU A 114 -12.85 -2.33 -0.13
N SER A 115 -13.35 -2.66 -1.30
CA SER A 115 -13.14 -4.00 -1.88
C SER A 115 -11.68 -4.22 -2.26
N THR A 116 -10.96 -3.19 -2.75
CA THR A 116 -9.52 -3.24 -2.99
C THR A 116 -8.74 -3.42 -1.68
N LEU A 117 -9.09 -2.70 -0.63
CA LEU A 117 -8.46 -2.86 0.70
C LEU A 117 -8.73 -4.24 1.30
N HIS A 118 -9.95 -4.77 1.15
CA HIS A 118 -10.28 -6.13 1.57
C HIS A 118 -9.55 -7.20 0.76
N TYR A 119 -9.31 -6.96 -0.52
CA TYR A 119 -8.44 -7.83 -1.30
C TYR A 119 -7.01 -7.86 -0.73
N PHE A 120 -6.43 -6.70 -0.39
CA PHE A 120 -5.10 -6.64 0.23
C PHE A 120 -5.07 -7.34 1.59
N PHE A 121 -6.11 -7.12 2.41
CA PHE A 121 -6.27 -7.83 3.67
C PHE A 121 -6.30 -9.34 3.45
N THR A 122 -7.09 -9.82 2.51
CA THR A 122 -7.17 -11.26 2.19
C THR A 122 -5.83 -11.80 1.72
N LEU A 123 -5.11 -11.07 0.85
CA LEU A 123 -3.77 -11.43 0.40
C LEU A 123 -2.79 -11.53 1.58
N ALA A 124 -2.81 -10.55 2.48
CA ALA A 124 -1.99 -10.56 3.69
C ALA A 124 -2.31 -11.78 4.58
N MET A 125 -3.60 -12.09 4.79
CA MET A 125 -4.03 -13.26 5.56
C MET A 125 -3.60 -14.58 4.92
N GLN A 126 -3.67 -14.70 3.60
CA GLN A 126 -3.14 -15.84 2.86
C GLN A 126 -1.64 -16.07 3.16
N HIS A 127 -0.87 -15.01 3.26
CA HIS A 127 0.55 -15.06 3.60
C HIS A 127 0.85 -15.18 5.10
N GLY A 128 -0.17 -15.24 5.97
CA GLY A 128 0.01 -15.28 7.43
C GLY A 128 0.58 -14.00 8.02
N MET A 129 0.36 -12.85 7.35
CA MET A 129 0.82 -11.54 7.80
C MET A 129 -0.12 -10.94 8.86
N ILE A 130 0.33 -9.90 9.54
CA ILE A 130 -0.44 -9.15 10.55
C ILE A 130 -0.88 -7.81 9.96
N TRP A 131 -2.19 -7.59 9.85
CA TRP A 131 -2.74 -6.38 9.24
C TRP A 131 -2.79 -5.21 10.20
N VAL A 132 -2.31 -4.05 9.76
CA VAL A 132 -2.42 -2.76 10.43
C VAL A 132 -3.29 -1.82 9.61
N GLY A 133 -4.40 -1.40 10.17
CA GLY A 133 -5.31 -0.43 9.57
C GLY A 133 -4.97 1.02 9.92
N GLN A 134 -5.74 1.96 9.35
CA GLN A 134 -5.69 3.37 9.67
C GLN A 134 -6.37 3.64 11.03
N SER A 135 -5.84 4.58 11.83
CA SER A 135 -6.36 4.89 13.17
C SER A 135 -6.85 6.34 13.33
N GLU A 136 -6.52 7.21 12.37
CA GLU A 136 -6.89 8.61 12.47
C GLU A 136 -8.40 8.80 12.35
N LEU A 137 -8.98 9.55 13.26
CA LEU A 137 -10.37 9.97 13.16
C LEU A 137 -10.54 11.01 12.03
N PRO A 138 -11.69 11.02 11.33
CA PRO A 138 -12.00 12.08 10.40
C PRO A 138 -11.95 13.43 11.09
N THR A 139 -11.05 14.30 10.66
CA THR A 139 -10.82 15.61 11.28
C THR A 139 -11.17 16.71 10.30
N PRO A 140 -12.33 17.37 10.41
CA PRO A 140 -12.78 18.40 9.45
C PRO A 140 -11.78 19.54 9.27
N ALA A 141 -11.12 19.95 10.34
CA ALA A 141 -10.17 21.08 10.30
C ALA A 141 -8.93 20.81 9.43
N THR A 142 -8.47 19.58 9.37
CA THR A 142 -7.28 19.17 8.59
C THR A 142 -7.63 18.33 7.37
N GLY A 143 -8.83 17.78 7.30
CA GLY A 143 -9.27 16.83 6.29
C GLY A 143 -8.63 15.44 6.41
N VAL A 144 -7.87 15.18 7.47
CA VAL A 144 -7.29 13.86 7.71
C VAL A 144 -8.39 12.81 7.78
N ASN A 145 -8.19 11.68 7.11
CA ASN A 145 -9.13 10.58 6.97
C ASN A 145 -10.55 11.01 6.56
N ARG A 146 -10.67 12.06 5.70
CA ARG A 146 -11.96 12.63 5.28
C ARG A 146 -12.91 11.61 4.62
N LEU A 147 -12.37 10.50 4.12
CA LEU A 147 -13.16 9.41 3.53
C LEU A 147 -13.55 8.34 4.56
N SER A 148 -13.18 8.52 5.83
CA SER A 148 -13.58 7.69 6.97
C SER A 148 -13.23 6.20 6.78
N SER A 149 -12.02 5.90 6.30
CA SER A 149 -11.55 4.54 6.04
C SER A 149 -10.64 4.05 7.18
N TYR A 150 -10.91 2.88 7.70
CA TYR A 150 -10.13 2.26 8.79
C TYR A 150 -9.41 0.96 8.38
N SER A 151 -9.89 0.28 7.33
CA SER A 151 -9.22 -0.92 6.80
C SER A 151 -7.88 -0.62 6.13
N GLY A 152 -7.61 0.64 5.85
CA GLY A 152 -6.42 1.18 5.18
C GLY A 152 -6.72 2.59 4.70
N VAL A 153 -5.81 3.20 3.94
CA VAL A 153 -5.99 4.56 3.44
C VAL A 153 -6.76 4.57 2.13
N MET A 154 -7.77 5.42 2.06
CA MET A 154 -8.45 5.77 0.82
C MET A 154 -8.12 7.21 0.44
N ALA A 155 -7.86 7.44 -0.84
CA ALA A 155 -7.73 8.77 -1.41
C ALA A 155 -8.62 8.91 -2.65
N GLN A 156 -8.92 10.14 -3.02
CA GLN A 156 -9.74 10.47 -4.18
C GLN A 156 -8.91 11.26 -5.19
N ALA A 157 -8.97 10.84 -6.45
CA ALA A 157 -8.41 11.57 -7.57
C ALA A 157 -9.26 11.34 -8.81
N GLY A 158 -9.72 12.41 -9.44
CA GLY A 158 -10.54 12.38 -10.65
C GLY A 158 -9.68 12.35 -11.93
N GLN A 159 -9.91 13.31 -12.81
CA GLN A 159 -9.17 13.49 -14.06
C GLN A 159 -8.07 14.57 -13.94
N GLU A 160 -7.93 15.17 -12.76
CA GLU A 160 -6.90 16.14 -12.48
C GLU A 160 -5.51 15.49 -12.64
N PRO A 161 -4.48 16.25 -12.99
CA PRO A 161 -3.12 15.72 -13.06
C PRO A 161 -2.60 15.30 -11.68
N PRO A 162 -1.66 14.34 -11.61
CA PRO A 162 -1.18 13.79 -10.34
C PRO A 162 -0.44 14.81 -9.45
N GLU A 163 -0.07 15.96 -9.98
CA GLU A 163 0.47 17.10 -9.22
C GLU A 163 -0.59 17.76 -8.33
N VAL A 164 -1.87 17.65 -8.72
CA VAL A 164 -3.01 18.28 -8.04
C VAL A 164 -3.76 17.29 -7.16
N ALA A 165 -3.89 16.04 -7.62
CA ALA A 165 -4.65 14.99 -6.93
C ALA A 165 -3.81 13.72 -6.70
N PRO A 166 -4.00 12.98 -5.60
CA PRO A 166 -4.91 13.29 -4.48
C PRO A 166 -4.52 14.58 -3.76
N ASN A 167 -5.50 15.20 -3.08
CA ASN A 167 -5.28 16.45 -2.36
C ASN A 167 -4.35 16.27 -1.14
N GLU A 168 -3.90 17.40 -0.56
CA GLU A 168 -2.95 17.38 0.57
C GLU A 168 -3.50 16.65 1.81
N ALA A 169 -4.81 16.69 2.05
CA ALA A 169 -5.41 16.00 3.19
C ALA A 169 -5.36 14.47 3.04
N ASP A 170 -5.59 13.95 1.83
CA ASP A 170 -5.44 12.53 1.53
C ASP A 170 -3.98 12.09 1.61
N LYS A 171 -3.05 12.93 1.13
CA LYS A 171 -1.60 12.68 1.26
C LYS A 171 -1.16 12.69 2.72
N LEU A 172 -1.61 13.66 3.52
CA LEU A 172 -1.33 13.70 4.96
C LEU A 172 -1.86 12.44 5.67
N THR A 173 -3.04 11.96 5.30
CA THR A 173 -3.58 10.69 5.80
C THR A 173 -2.66 9.52 5.46
N GLY A 174 -2.15 9.48 4.23
CA GLY A 174 -1.16 8.49 3.79
C GLY A 174 0.15 8.56 4.57
N GLU A 175 0.66 9.77 4.82
CA GLU A 175 1.88 9.99 5.62
C GLU A 175 1.72 9.48 7.06
N LEU A 176 0.62 9.83 7.73
CA LEU A 176 0.33 9.36 9.09
C LEU A 176 0.18 7.83 9.15
N PHE A 177 -0.45 7.24 8.15
CA PHE A 177 -0.56 5.79 8.04
C PHE A 177 0.80 5.10 7.84
N GLY A 178 1.63 5.60 6.94
CA GLY A 178 2.98 5.08 6.72
C GLY A 178 3.82 5.10 7.99
N LYS A 179 3.77 6.22 8.72
CA LYS A 179 4.41 6.37 10.04
C LYS A 179 3.89 5.32 11.03
N ARG A 180 2.57 5.16 11.14
CA ARG A 180 1.94 4.19 12.02
C ARG A 180 2.43 2.76 11.74
N VAL A 181 2.42 2.32 10.48
CA VAL A 181 2.88 0.97 10.10
C VAL A 181 4.36 0.78 10.48
N ALA A 182 5.21 1.75 10.20
CA ALA A 182 6.63 1.70 10.53
C ALA A 182 6.89 1.63 12.05
N GLU A 183 6.16 2.43 12.85
CA GLU A 183 6.25 2.40 14.32
C GLU A 183 5.82 1.05 14.89
N TYR A 184 4.71 0.47 14.37
CA TYR A 184 4.25 -0.86 14.77
C TYR A 184 5.28 -1.94 14.43
N THR A 185 5.84 -1.88 13.23
CA THR A 185 6.87 -2.83 12.78
C THR A 185 8.11 -2.75 13.67
N ALA A 186 8.56 -1.54 14.00
CA ALA A 186 9.70 -1.34 14.87
C ALA A 186 9.48 -1.84 16.31
N LYS A 187 8.23 -1.77 16.82
CA LYS A 187 7.85 -2.31 18.13
C LYS A 187 7.75 -3.84 18.12
N ALA A 188 7.20 -4.43 17.07
CA ALA A 188 7.04 -5.88 16.95
C ALA A 188 8.38 -6.64 16.87
N LYS A 189 9.44 -5.95 16.44
CA LYS A 189 10.80 -6.52 16.28
C LYS A 189 11.64 -6.48 17.58
N ARG A 190 11.14 -5.84 18.63
CA ARG A 190 11.81 -5.78 19.96
C ARG A 190 11.44 -6.96 20.82
#